data_74536121190fb8bbfd05b537bb81ee34
#
_entry.id   74536121190fb8bbfd05b537bb81ee34
#
_cell.length_a   1.000
_cell.length_b   1.000
_cell.length_c   1.000
_cell.angle_alpha   90.00
_cell.angle_beta   90.00
_cell.angle_gamma   90.00
#
_symmetry.space_group_name_H-M   'P 1'
#
loop_
_entity.id
_entity.type
_entity.pdbx_description
1 polymer ?
#
loop_
_entity_poly.entity_id
_entity_poly.type
_entity_poly.pdbx_seq_one_letter_code
_entity_poly.pdbx_strand_id
1 'polypeptide(L)'
;MLRNFVFSLFFFTGIIIISIIFLPSFFLPKQVVLFGGKLMGHWTSFCLKFFLSTKIIVKGTKNIIKDEKFFIAASHQSMFETFFLQTLFNSPVFILKKELMLIPIFGWYLKKIGSISIKRNKISKDNLGFFDDISQILNKSNRPLIIFPQGTRVLPDERPPFKKGASRIYEQLNVT
;
A
#
# COMPACT_ATOMS: atom_id res chain seq x y z
N MET A 1 6.51 28.22 1.85
CA MET A 1 5.26 28.04 1.05
C MET A 1 5.56 27.61 -0.39
N LEU A 2 6.32 28.35 -1.17
CA LEU A 2 6.61 28.05 -2.60
C LEU A 2 7.16 26.63 -2.81
N ARG A 3 8.15 26.21 -2.00
CA ARG A 3 8.77 24.87 -2.10
C ARG A 3 7.76 23.73 -1.94
N ASN A 4 6.82 23.84 -1.00
CA ASN A 4 5.78 22.81 -0.81
C ASN A 4 4.78 22.80 -1.96
N PHE A 5 4.47 23.96 -2.53
CA PHE A 5 3.61 24.06 -3.71
C PHE A 5 4.27 23.38 -4.92
N VAL A 6 5.52 23.71 -5.19
CA VAL A 6 6.29 23.10 -6.30
C VAL A 6 6.40 21.59 -6.11
N PHE A 7 6.73 21.13 -4.89
CA PHE A 7 6.71 19.69 -4.57
C PHE A 7 5.37 19.05 -4.90
N SER A 8 4.26 19.62 -4.42
CA SER A 8 2.94 19.04 -4.64
C SER A 8 2.59 18.99 -6.13
N LEU A 9 2.89 20.06 -6.88
CA LEU A 9 2.66 20.13 -8.30
C LEU A 9 3.39 18.99 -9.04
N PHE A 10 4.69 18.87 -8.84
CA PHE A 10 5.50 17.82 -9.50
C PHE A 10 5.10 16.41 -9.03
N PHE A 11 4.87 16.23 -7.73
CA PHE A 11 4.47 14.95 -7.17
C PHE A 11 3.17 14.42 -7.81
N PHE A 12 2.11 15.22 -7.80
CA PHE A 12 0.82 14.80 -8.36
C PHE A 12 0.85 14.69 -9.89
N THR A 13 1.52 15.61 -10.58
CA THR A 13 1.69 15.54 -12.03
C THR A 13 2.40 14.26 -12.45
N GLY A 14 3.47 13.88 -11.76
CA GLY A 14 4.19 12.65 -12.05
C GLY A 14 3.35 11.39 -11.78
N ILE A 15 2.55 11.36 -10.71
CA ILE A 15 1.62 10.25 -10.44
C ILE A 15 0.59 10.14 -11.57
N ILE A 16 0.03 11.26 -12.03
CA ILE A 16 -0.94 11.28 -13.14
C ILE A 16 -0.28 10.77 -14.42
N ILE A 17 0.90 11.27 -14.77
CA ILE A 17 1.64 10.87 -15.98
C ILE A 17 1.93 9.37 -15.93
N ILE A 18 2.48 8.86 -14.83
CA ILE A 18 2.74 7.42 -14.65
C ILE A 18 1.44 6.63 -14.81
N SER A 19 0.34 7.08 -14.19
CA SER A 19 -0.95 6.39 -14.31
C SER A 19 -1.44 6.33 -15.77
N ILE A 20 -1.27 7.40 -16.55
CA ILE A 20 -1.66 7.45 -17.97
C ILE A 20 -0.77 6.54 -18.80
N ILE A 21 0.56 6.60 -18.63
CA ILE A 21 1.51 5.75 -19.36
C ILE A 21 1.22 4.27 -19.13
N PHE A 22 0.79 3.91 -17.91
CA PHE A 22 0.46 2.52 -17.56
C PHE A 22 -0.98 2.09 -17.92
N LEU A 23 -1.81 2.94 -18.55
CA LEU A 23 -3.16 2.52 -19.00
C LEU A 23 -3.15 1.25 -19.88
N PRO A 24 -2.24 1.06 -20.84
CA PRO A 24 -2.19 -0.17 -21.62
C PRO A 24 -1.94 -1.43 -20.79
N SER A 25 -1.40 -1.29 -19.56
CA SER A 25 -1.16 -2.41 -18.66
C SER A 25 -2.44 -3.16 -18.25
N PHE A 26 -3.63 -2.58 -18.47
CA PHE A 26 -4.90 -3.31 -18.27
C PHE A 26 -5.01 -4.56 -19.14
N PHE A 27 -4.42 -4.55 -20.32
CA PHE A 27 -4.38 -5.68 -21.26
C PHE A 27 -3.14 -6.57 -21.06
N LEU A 28 -2.18 -6.14 -20.24
CA LEU A 28 -0.91 -6.83 -19.99
C LEU A 28 -0.93 -7.60 -18.67
N PRO A 29 0.02 -8.51 -18.42
CA PRO A 29 0.14 -9.22 -17.15
C PRO A 29 0.25 -8.26 -15.95
N LYS A 30 -0.25 -8.69 -14.78
CA LYS A 30 -0.27 -7.86 -13.55
C LYS A 30 1.12 -7.34 -13.11
N GLN A 31 2.18 -8.02 -13.50
CA GLN A 31 3.57 -7.62 -13.23
C GLN A 31 3.89 -6.23 -13.77
N VAL A 32 3.30 -5.85 -14.90
CA VAL A 32 3.49 -4.51 -15.49
C VAL A 32 2.87 -3.44 -14.59
N VAL A 33 1.67 -3.69 -14.04
CA VAL A 33 1.04 -2.78 -13.07
C VAL A 33 1.83 -2.69 -11.78
N LEU A 34 2.35 -3.82 -11.29
CA LEU A 34 3.19 -3.86 -10.10
C LEU A 34 4.49 -3.07 -10.29
N PHE A 35 5.07 -3.13 -11.49
CA PHE A 35 6.22 -2.29 -11.84
C PHE A 35 5.86 -0.80 -11.84
N GLY A 36 4.69 -0.42 -12.38
CA GLY A 36 4.17 0.95 -12.30
C GLY A 36 4.03 1.44 -10.84
N GLY A 37 3.55 0.58 -9.95
CA GLY A 37 3.49 0.89 -8.51
C GLY A 37 4.87 1.15 -7.89
N LYS A 38 5.88 0.35 -8.24
CA LYS A 38 7.27 0.58 -7.81
C LYS A 38 7.81 1.90 -8.37
N LEU A 39 7.52 2.21 -9.63
CA LEU A 39 7.92 3.46 -10.25
C LEU A 39 7.32 4.68 -9.52
N MET A 40 6.04 4.61 -9.11
CA MET A 40 5.42 5.64 -8.27
C MET A 40 6.15 5.80 -6.92
N GLY A 41 6.59 4.71 -6.30
CA GLY A 41 7.37 4.74 -5.07
C GLY A 41 8.73 5.42 -5.25
N HIS A 42 9.45 5.13 -6.34
CA HIS A 42 10.71 5.81 -6.69
C HIS A 42 10.47 7.28 -7.02
N TRP A 43 9.42 7.61 -7.76
CA TRP A 43 9.04 9.00 -8.04
C TRP A 43 8.76 9.78 -6.77
N THR A 44 8.00 9.21 -5.84
CA THR A 44 7.72 9.81 -4.53
C THR A 44 9.02 10.11 -3.77
N SER A 45 9.93 9.15 -3.72
CA SER A 45 11.22 9.28 -3.05
C SER A 45 12.10 10.36 -3.70
N PHE A 46 12.09 10.42 -5.04
CA PHE A 46 12.78 11.47 -5.80
C PHE A 46 12.23 12.85 -5.46
N CYS A 47 10.90 13.03 -5.50
CA CYS A 47 10.27 14.32 -5.19
C CYS A 47 10.58 14.79 -3.77
N LEU A 48 10.52 13.90 -2.78
CA LEU A 48 10.87 14.23 -1.40
C LEU A 48 12.33 14.67 -1.27
N LYS A 49 13.23 13.94 -1.89
CA LYS A 49 14.66 14.24 -1.84
C LYS A 49 14.97 15.56 -2.55
N PHE A 50 14.47 15.76 -3.77
CA PHE A 50 14.82 16.88 -4.64
C PHE A 50 14.18 18.20 -4.18
N PHE A 51 12.86 18.19 -3.96
CA PHE A 51 12.14 19.43 -3.63
C PHE A 51 12.13 19.76 -2.14
N LEU A 52 12.10 18.73 -1.27
CA LEU A 52 11.99 18.94 0.18
C LEU A 52 13.29 18.67 0.94
N SER A 53 14.37 18.26 0.25
CA SER A 53 15.66 17.88 0.85
C SER A 53 15.50 16.79 1.93
N THR A 54 14.50 15.93 1.81
CA THR A 54 14.18 14.89 2.78
C THR A 54 15.06 13.67 2.54
N LYS A 55 15.78 13.22 3.58
CA LYS A 55 16.58 12.00 3.54
C LYS A 55 15.73 10.83 4.04
N ILE A 56 15.56 9.82 3.20
CA ILE A 56 14.88 8.57 3.58
C ILE A 56 15.95 7.60 4.10
N ILE A 57 15.80 7.14 5.34
CA ILE A 57 16.71 6.18 5.96
C ILE A 57 15.91 4.93 6.31
N VAL A 58 16.26 3.80 5.72
CA VAL A 58 15.67 2.51 6.04
C VAL A 58 16.58 1.77 7.00
N LYS A 59 16.05 1.40 8.18
CA LYS A 59 16.77 0.63 9.20
C LYS A 59 16.12 -0.73 9.38
N GLY A 60 16.90 -1.73 9.79
CA GLY A 60 16.39 -3.06 10.13
C GLY A 60 16.04 -3.94 8.94
N THR A 61 16.49 -3.64 7.73
CA THR A 61 16.22 -4.46 6.53
C THR A 61 16.68 -5.92 6.66
N LYS A 62 17.71 -6.17 7.50
CA LYS A 62 18.19 -7.54 7.82
C LYS A 62 17.17 -8.37 8.60
N ASN A 63 16.18 -7.74 9.22
CA ASN A 63 15.12 -8.42 9.99
C ASN A 63 13.94 -8.84 9.09
N ILE A 64 13.98 -8.49 7.80
CA ILE A 64 12.93 -8.91 6.86
C ILE A 64 13.12 -10.40 6.55
N ILE A 65 12.09 -11.18 6.84
CA ILE A 65 12.05 -12.61 6.56
C ILE A 65 11.93 -12.80 5.03
N LYS A 66 12.83 -13.59 4.44
CA LYS A 66 12.90 -13.71 2.97
C LYS A 66 12.12 -14.91 2.42
N ASP A 67 12.07 -15.99 3.18
CA ASP A 67 11.62 -17.30 2.68
C ASP A 67 10.28 -17.75 3.27
N GLU A 68 9.65 -16.93 4.11
CA GLU A 68 8.37 -17.23 4.73
C GLU A 68 7.30 -16.23 4.33
N LYS A 69 6.04 -16.64 4.44
CA LYS A 69 4.89 -15.75 4.31
C LYS A 69 4.77 -14.92 5.59
N PHE A 70 4.76 -13.62 5.45
CA PHE A 70 4.62 -12.70 6.57
C PHE A 70 3.66 -11.57 6.26
N PHE A 71 3.15 -10.94 7.29
CA PHE A 71 2.42 -9.70 7.13
C PHE A 71 3.12 -8.56 7.89
N ILE A 72 2.86 -7.36 7.41
CA ILE A 72 3.49 -6.14 7.91
C ILE A 72 2.41 -5.27 8.53
N ALA A 73 2.49 -5.05 9.84
CA ALA A 73 1.68 -4.07 10.54
C ALA A 73 2.44 -2.73 10.55
N ALA A 74 2.10 -1.83 9.64
CA ALA A 74 2.78 -0.54 9.50
C ALA A 74 1.96 0.60 10.12
N SER A 75 2.64 1.59 10.70
CA SER A 75 2.01 2.84 11.09
C SER A 75 1.66 3.67 9.86
N HIS A 76 0.44 4.23 9.83
CA HIS A 76 -0.02 5.06 8.71
C HIS A 76 0.03 6.52 9.08
N GLN A 77 1.01 7.27 8.59
CA GLN A 77 1.21 8.67 8.91
C GLN A 77 0.90 9.60 7.72
N SER A 78 1.16 9.12 6.49
CA SER A 78 0.98 9.91 5.28
C SER A 78 0.61 9.05 4.06
N MET A 79 0.66 9.60 2.86
CA MET A 79 0.60 8.81 1.62
C MET A 79 1.97 8.18 1.28
N PHE A 80 3.05 8.64 1.90
CA PHE A 80 4.41 8.21 1.56
C PHE A 80 4.57 6.69 1.71
N GLU A 81 4.16 6.12 2.84
CA GLU A 81 4.33 4.69 3.11
C GLU A 81 3.61 3.81 2.09
N THR A 82 2.45 4.25 1.57
CA THR A 82 1.70 3.46 0.57
C THR A 82 2.44 3.34 -0.76
N PHE A 83 3.23 4.35 -1.12
CA PHE A 83 4.08 4.32 -2.30
C PHE A 83 5.44 3.70 -2.02
N PHE A 84 6.09 4.09 -0.91
CA PHE A 84 7.45 3.67 -0.60
C PHE A 84 7.55 2.17 -0.28
N LEU A 85 6.61 1.62 0.47
CA LEU A 85 6.63 0.20 0.85
C LEU A 85 6.55 -0.74 -0.36
N GLN A 86 6.04 -0.28 -1.50
CA GLN A 86 6.08 -1.05 -2.75
C GLN A 86 7.50 -1.23 -3.31
N THR A 87 8.42 -0.32 -2.98
CA THR A 87 9.82 -0.41 -3.38
C THR A 87 10.64 -1.26 -2.41
N LEU A 88 10.29 -1.21 -1.12
CA LEU A 88 11.01 -1.90 -0.06
C LEU A 88 10.69 -3.40 -0.02
N PHE A 89 9.42 -3.74 -0.21
CA PHE A 89 8.95 -5.12 -0.25
C PHE A 89 8.61 -5.52 -1.69
N ASN A 90 8.65 -6.81 -1.98
CA ASN A 90 8.38 -7.29 -3.35
C ASN A 90 6.90 -7.15 -3.73
N SER A 91 6.48 -5.93 -4.06
CA SER A 91 5.12 -5.60 -4.50
C SER A 91 4.04 -6.13 -3.54
N PRO A 92 3.99 -5.63 -2.32
CA PRO A 92 3.11 -6.14 -1.27
C PRO A 92 1.64 -6.02 -1.65
N VAL A 93 0.79 -6.82 -1.01
CA VAL A 93 -0.67 -6.70 -1.07
C VAL A 93 -1.10 -5.73 0.03
N PHE A 94 -1.87 -4.70 -0.33
CA PHE A 94 -2.39 -3.74 0.65
C PHE A 94 -3.83 -4.07 1.02
N ILE A 95 -4.13 -4.00 2.33
CA ILE A 95 -5.50 -3.90 2.81
C ILE A 95 -5.87 -2.42 2.86
N LEU A 96 -6.87 -2.04 2.10
CA LEU A 96 -7.24 -0.65 1.89
C LEU A 96 -8.75 -0.40 2.06
N LYS A 97 -9.12 0.86 2.10
CA LYS A 97 -10.51 1.29 2.23
C LYS A 97 -11.28 1.03 0.92
N LYS A 98 -12.50 0.46 1.02
CA LYS A 98 -13.33 0.08 -0.14
C LYS A 98 -13.57 1.24 -1.12
N GLU A 99 -13.71 2.45 -0.61
CA GLU A 99 -13.95 3.64 -1.40
C GLU A 99 -12.80 3.97 -2.38
N LEU A 100 -11.57 3.53 -2.09
CA LEU A 100 -10.44 3.70 -3.01
C LEU A 100 -10.61 2.87 -4.29
N MET A 101 -11.35 1.76 -4.22
CA MET A 101 -11.67 0.94 -5.39
C MET A 101 -12.65 1.62 -6.36
N LEU A 102 -13.33 2.68 -5.92
CA LEU A 102 -14.30 3.43 -6.73
C LEU A 102 -13.64 4.58 -7.51
N ILE A 103 -12.39 4.93 -7.19
CA ILE A 103 -11.66 5.98 -7.90
C ILE A 103 -11.35 5.49 -9.33
N PRO A 104 -11.81 6.20 -10.37
CA PRO A 104 -11.54 5.82 -11.75
C PRO A 104 -10.05 5.61 -12.00
N ILE A 105 -9.69 4.67 -12.87
CA ILE A 105 -8.32 4.28 -13.21
C ILE A 105 -7.57 3.70 -12.00
N PHE A 106 -7.45 4.44 -10.90
CA PHE A 106 -6.73 4.01 -9.69
C PHE A 106 -7.34 2.76 -9.07
N GLY A 107 -8.66 2.72 -8.91
CA GLY A 107 -9.38 1.54 -8.40
C GLY A 107 -9.21 0.31 -9.30
N TRP A 108 -9.11 0.50 -10.61
CA TRP A 108 -8.83 -0.59 -11.55
C TRP A 108 -7.43 -1.16 -11.36
N TYR A 109 -6.42 -0.30 -11.18
CA TYR A 109 -5.07 -0.76 -10.83
C TYR A 109 -5.05 -1.56 -9.54
N LEU A 110 -5.72 -1.05 -8.49
CA LEU A 110 -5.80 -1.74 -7.20
C LEU A 110 -6.44 -3.13 -7.32
N LYS A 111 -7.52 -3.26 -8.10
CA LYS A 111 -8.15 -4.56 -8.38
C LYS A 111 -7.19 -5.48 -9.13
N LYS A 112 -6.54 -5.00 -10.18
CA LYS A 112 -5.64 -5.80 -11.01
C LYS A 112 -4.44 -6.33 -10.25
N ILE A 113 -3.88 -5.56 -9.33
CA ILE A 113 -2.76 -6.02 -8.49
C ILE A 113 -3.20 -6.91 -7.33
N GLY A 114 -4.50 -7.12 -7.14
CA GLY A 114 -5.04 -7.98 -6.07
C GLY A 114 -5.01 -7.32 -4.70
N SER A 115 -5.20 -6.00 -4.63
CA SER A 115 -5.39 -5.32 -3.33
C SER A 115 -6.71 -5.73 -2.70
N ILE A 116 -6.71 -5.85 -1.37
CA ILE A 116 -7.88 -6.28 -0.60
C ILE A 116 -8.58 -5.05 -0.03
N SER A 117 -9.87 -4.94 -0.24
CA SER A 117 -10.65 -3.81 0.26
C SER A 117 -11.53 -4.19 1.43
N ILE A 118 -11.60 -3.31 2.42
CA ILE A 118 -12.47 -3.48 3.59
C ILE A 118 -13.36 -2.25 3.80
N LYS A 119 -14.61 -2.49 4.15
CA LYS A 119 -15.52 -1.45 4.65
C LYS A 119 -15.25 -1.23 6.13
N ARG A 120 -14.66 -0.10 6.47
CA ARG A 120 -14.31 0.22 7.88
C ARG A 120 -15.56 0.59 8.67
N ASN A 121 -15.54 0.28 9.99
CA ASN A 121 -16.58 0.67 10.96
C ASN A 121 -17.98 0.05 10.77
N LYS A 122 -18.11 -1.00 9.97
CA LYS A 122 -19.37 -1.76 9.86
C LYS A 122 -19.09 -3.25 9.89
N ILE A 123 -19.85 -3.99 10.71
CA ILE A 123 -20.05 -5.43 10.50
C ILE A 123 -20.97 -5.51 9.30
N SER A 124 -20.42 -5.74 8.13
CA SER A 124 -21.15 -5.74 6.86
C SER A 124 -21.02 -7.09 6.20
N LYS A 125 -22.08 -7.55 5.55
CA LYS A 125 -22.04 -8.73 4.66
C LYS A 125 -20.91 -8.62 3.62
N ASP A 126 -20.54 -7.40 3.23
CA ASP A 126 -19.42 -7.10 2.33
C ASP A 126 -18.03 -7.54 2.86
N ASN A 127 -17.92 -7.81 4.17
CA ASN A 127 -16.69 -8.25 4.81
C ASN A 127 -16.69 -9.76 5.14
N LEU A 128 -17.74 -10.51 4.79
CA LEU A 128 -17.82 -11.94 5.13
C LEU A 128 -16.73 -12.78 4.47
N GLY A 129 -16.38 -12.49 3.23
CA GLY A 129 -15.30 -13.18 2.50
C GLY A 129 -13.90 -12.60 2.72
N PHE A 130 -13.74 -11.60 3.58
CA PHE A 130 -12.48 -10.87 3.72
C PHE A 130 -11.29 -11.75 4.10
N PHE A 131 -11.46 -12.68 5.02
CA PHE A 131 -10.39 -13.58 5.45
C PHE A 131 -10.10 -14.66 4.40
N ASP A 132 -11.13 -15.13 3.71
CA ASP A 132 -10.97 -16.08 2.61
C ASP A 132 -10.20 -15.43 1.45
N ASP A 133 -10.52 -14.18 1.12
CA ASP A 133 -9.79 -13.40 0.11
C ASP A 133 -8.30 -13.25 0.48
N ILE A 134 -8.01 -12.91 1.75
CA ILE A 134 -6.63 -12.82 2.24
C ILE A 134 -5.91 -14.18 2.09
N SER A 135 -6.52 -15.25 2.60
CA SER A 135 -5.96 -16.59 2.56
C SER A 135 -5.68 -17.05 1.12
N GLN A 136 -6.63 -16.82 0.20
CA GLN A 136 -6.46 -17.15 -1.20
C GLN A 136 -5.31 -16.36 -1.85
N ILE A 137 -5.19 -15.06 -1.56
CA ILE A 137 -4.13 -14.22 -2.13
C ILE A 137 -2.76 -14.62 -1.60
N LEU A 138 -2.65 -14.87 -0.30
CA LEU A 138 -1.40 -15.33 0.32
C LEU A 138 -1.00 -16.73 -0.17
N ASN A 139 -1.98 -17.62 -0.43
CA ASN A 139 -1.68 -18.94 -0.95
C ASN A 139 -1.26 -18.94 -2.43
N LYS A 140 -1.76 -17.99 -3.22
CA LYS A 140 -1.46 -17.86 -4.66
C LYS A 140 -0.22 -17.02 -4.95
N SER A 141 0.36 -16.32 -3.96
CA SER A 141 1.51 -15.45 -4.18
C SER A 141 2.40 -15.36 -2.95
N ASN A 142 3.72 -15.24 -3.17
CA ASN A 142 4.70 -14.98 -2.11
C ASN A 142 4.82 -13.48 -1.79
N ARG A 143 3.74 -12.71 -2.00
CA ARG A 143 3.72 -11.27 -1.74
C ARG A 143 3.34 -11.04 -0.28
N PRO A 144 4.11 -10.22 0.47
CA PRO A 144 3.74 -9.91 1.85
C PRO A 144 2.46 -9.06 1.90
N LEU A 145 1.69 -9.23 2.95
CA LEU A 145 0.48 -8.45 3.21
C LEU A 145 0.83 -7.23 4.06
N ILE A 146 0.32 -6.05 3.70
CA ILE A 146 0.45 -4.83 4.50
C ILE A 146 -0.89 -4.41 5.05
N ILE A 147 -0.93 -4.19 6.35
CA ILE A 147 -2.06 -3.60 7.06
C ILE A 147 -1.63 -2.37 7.85
N PHE A 148 -2.52 -1.40 7.95
CA PHE A 148 -2.38 -0.23 8.81
C PHE A 148 -3.33 -0.39 10.02
N PRO A 149 -2.83 -0.87 11.19
CA PRO A 149 -3.68 -1.27 12.31
C PRO A 149 -4.53 -0.16 12.91
N GLN A 150 -4.09 1.10 12.79
CA GLN A 150 -4.85 2.26 13.25
C GLN A 150 -6.14 2.48 12.45
N GLY A 151 -6.19 1.98 11.21
CA GLY A 151 -7.32 2.15 10.30
C GLY A 151 -7.50 3.57 9.76
N THR A 152 -6.64 4.51 10.14
CA THR A 152 -6.59 5.89 9.66
C THR A 152 -5.17 6.42 9.73
N ARG A 153 -4.91 7.60 9.17
CA ARG A 153 -3.63 8.30 9.36
C ARG A 153 -3.56 8.87 10.76
N VAL A 154 -2.36 8.79 11.37
CA VAL A 154 -2.07 9.26 12.72
C VAL A 154 -0.81 10.10 12.72
N LEU A 155 -0.74 11.10 13.57
CA LEU A 155 0.49 11.90 13.74
C LEU A 155 1.59 11.04 14.38
N PRO A 156 2.88 11.39 14.18
CA PRO A 156 4.00 10.61 14.70
C PRO A 156 3.95 10.35 16.21
N ASP A 157 3.42 11.31 16.97
CA ASP A 157 3.36 11.25 18.44
C ASP A 157 2.04 10.66 18.96
N GLU A 158 1.07 10.40 18.08
CA GLU A 158 -0.21 9.80 18.45
C GLU A 158 -0.11 8.28 18.50
N ARG A 159 -0.71 7.68 19.52
CA ARG A 159 -0.76 6.23 19.73
C ARG A 159 -2.20 5.74 19.92
N PRO A 160 -3.07 5.88 18.93
CA PRO A 160 -4.42 5.37 19.04
C PRO A 160 -4.41 3.84 19.16
N PRO A 161 -5.42 3.23 19.80
CA PRO A 161 -5.53 1.79 19.90
C PRO A 161 -5.66 1.15 18.51
N PHE A 162 -5.03 0.00 18.36
CA PHE A 162 -5.14 -0.79 17.12
C PHE A 162 -6.55 -1.34 16.95
N LYS A 163 -7.03 -1.36 15.72
CA LYS A 163 -8.29 -2.01 15.38
C LYS A 163 -8.15 -3.53 15.48
N LYS A 164 -9.15 -4.20 16.04
CA LYS A 164 -9.20 -5.66 16.22
C LYS A 164 -8.96 -6.48 14.93
N GLY A 165 -9.11 -5.85 13.74
CA GLY A 165 -8.86 -6.53 12.47
C GLY A 165 -7.42 -7.02 12.30
N ALA A 166 -6.42 -6.32 12.85
CA ALA A 166 -5.01 -6.71 12.73
C ALA A 166 -4.73 -8.01 13.53
N SER A 167 -5.19 -8.09 14.78
CA SER A 167 -5.02 -9.30 15.60
C SER A 167 -5.75 -10.50 15.00
N ARG A 168 -6.98 -10.30 14.51
CA ARG A 168 -7.74 -11.37 13.85
C ARG A 168 -7.05 -11.92 12.59
N ILE A 169 -6.41 -11.05 11.80
CA ILE A 169 -5.63 -11.48 10.64
C ILE A 169 -4.45 -12.34 11.11
N TYR A 170 -3.73 -11.91 12.14
CA TYR A 170 -2.61 -12.66 12.70
C TYR A 170 -3.03 -14.06 13.19
N GLU A 171 -4.11 -14.13 13.98
CA GLU A 171 -4.63 -15.37 14.55
C GLU A 171 -5.10 -16.36 13.46
N GLN A 172 -5.76 -15.86 12.40
CA GLN A 172 -6.39 -16.73 11.40
C GLN A 172 -5.43 -17.18 10.29
N LEU A 173 -4.43 -16.38 9.95
CA LEU A 173 -3.54 -16.68 8.82
C LEU A 173 -2.34 -17.55 9.20
N ASN A 174 -2.07 -17.72 10.50
CA ASN A 174 -0.91 -18.47 10.99
C ASN A 174 0.38 -18.11 10.22
N VAL A 175 0.61 -16.81 10.03
CA VAL A 175 1.79 -16.25 9.35
C VAL A 175 2.64 -15.47 10.34
N THR A 176 3.93 -15.41 10.08
CA THR A 176 4.90 -14.66 10.90
C THR A 176 4.79 -13.14 10.69
#